data_098ceee2a1a6aef1a82c82e4a8951015
#
_entry.id   098ceee2a1a6aef1a82c82e4a8951015
#
_cell.length_a   1.000
_cell.length_b   1.000
_cell.length_c   1.000
_cell.angle_alpha   90.00
_cell.angle_beta   90.00
_cell.angle_gamma   90.00
#
_symmetry.space_group_name_H-M   'P 1'
#
loop_
_entity.id
_entity.type
_entity.pdbx_description
1 polymer ?
#
loop_
_entity_poly.entity_id
_entity_poly.type
_entity_poly.pdbx_seq_one_letter_code
_entity_poly.pdbx_strand_id
1 'polypeptide(L)'
;MQQTDRNEETGDQKMEKAMQKHLDKAEVLIEALPYIQRFNRKVIVVKYGGSAMVDEELKARVIQDVTLLKLVGFKPIIVHGGGKEISKWVGKVGMEPHFINGLRVTDAETMELAEMVLGKVNKSLVQ
;
A
#
# COMPACT_ATOMS: atom_id res chain seq x y z
N MET A 1 -8.55 -11.01 51.45
CA MET A 1 -8.72 -12.32 50.81
C MET A 1 -9.49 -12.04 49.53
N GLN A 2 -8.78 -11.69 48.44
CA GLN A 2 -9.36 -11.36 47.15
C GLN A 2 -9.24 -12.58 46.26
N GLN A 3 -10.39 -13.14 45.90
CA GLN A 3 -10.56 -14.26 44.99
C GLN A 3 -10.41 -13.71 43.57
N THR A 4 -9.31 -14.03 42.91
CA THR A 4 -9.11 -13.79 41.46
C THR A 4 -9.94 -14.82 40.72
N ASP A 5 -11.13 -14.43 40.28
CA ASP A 5 -11.91 -15.15 39.26
C ASP A 5 -11.10 -15.19 37.96
N ARG A 6 -10.33 -16.23 37.73
CA ARG A 6 -9.85 -16.60 36.42
C ARG A 6 -11.02 -17.25 35.67
N ASN A 7 -11.66 -16.48 34.81
CA ASN A 7 -12.63 -16.99 33.87
C ASN A 7 -11.89 -17.90 32.87
N GLU A 8 -11.78 -19.19 33.16
CA GLU A 8 -11.28 -20.20 32.22
C GLU A 8 -12.39 -20.43 31.20
N GLU A 9 -12.20 -19.88 29.96
CA GLU A 9 -13.06 -20.18 28.84
C GLU A 9 -13.11 -21.70 28.62
N THR A 10 -14.32 -22.28 28.65
CA THR A 10 -14.52 -23.71 28.39
C THR A 10 -14.12 -24.07 26.95
N GLY A 11 -13.77 -25.34 26.71
CA GLY A 11 -13.38 -25.82 25.36
C GLY A 11 -14.42 -25.50 24.30
N ASP A 12 -15.70 -25.60 24.66
CA ASP A 12 -16.84 -25.31 23.76
C ASP A 12 -16.90 -23.83 23.37
N GLN A 13 -16.67 -22.91 24.32
CA GLN A 13 -16.63 -21.46 24.04
C GLN A 13 -15.46 -21.07 23.11
N LYS A 14 -14.31 -21.73 23.24
CA LYS A 14 -13.17 -21.51 22.33
C LYS A 14 -13.45 -22.00 20.92
N MET A 15 -14.14 -23.14 20.81
CA MET A 15 -14.52 -23.71 19.52
C MET A 15 -15.59 -22.84 18.83
N GLU A 16 -16.60 -22.38 19.57
CA GLU A 16 -17.64 -21.48 19.05
C GLU A 16 -17.04 -20.15 18.55
N LYS A 17 -16.13 -19.54 19.32
CA LYS A 17 -15.41 -18.33 18.94
C LYS A 17 -14.54 -18.51 17.68
N ALA A 18 -13.90 -19.68 17.55
CA ALA A 18 -13.13 -20.02 16.36
C ALA A 18 -14.04 -20.19 15.14
N MET A 19 -15.18 -20.86 15.29
CA MET A 19 -16.16 -21.03 14.23
C MET A 19 -16.72 -19.68 13.78
N GLN A 20 -17.12 -18.80 14.72
CA GLN A 20 -17.63 -17.47 14.41
C GLN A 20 -16.62 -16.67 13.59
N LYS A 21 -15.34 -16.69 13.96
CA LYS A 21 -14.27 -16.03 13.20
C LYS A 21 -14.15 -16.53 11.74
N HIS A 22 -14.44 -17.81 11.49
CA HIS A 22 -14.47 -18.33 10.12
C HIS A 22 -15.70 -17.90 9.35
N LEU A 23 -16.87 -17.84 10.01
CA LEU A 23 -18.11 -17.32 9.43
C LEU A 23 -17.97 -15.84 9.04
N ASP A 24 -17.43 -15.01 9.93
CA ASP A 24 -17.18 -13.58 9.67
C ASP A 24 -16.30 -13.37 8.44
N LYS A 25 -15.23 -14.21 8.28
CA LYS A 25 -14.38 -14.15 7.08
C LYS A 25 -15.11 -14.54 5.81
N ALA A 26 -15.96 -15.56 5.88
CA ALA A 26 -16.76 -15.98 4.74
C ALA A 26 -17.76 -14.90 4.34
N GLU A 27 -18.40 -14.25 5.30
CA GLU A 27 -19.34 -13.14 5.09
C GLU A 27 -18.65 -11.96 4.36
N VAL A 28 -17.46 -11.54 4.82
CA VAL A 28 -16.67 -10.50 4.15
C VAL A 28 -16.37 -10.85 2.69
N LEU A 29 -16.05 -12.12 2.38
CA LEU A 29 -15.80 -12.56 1.01
C LEU A 29 -17.07 -12.54 0.15
N ILE A 30 -18.21 -12.93 0.72
CA ILE A 30 -19.51 -12.89 0.04
C ILE A 30 -19.89 -11.42 -0.25
N GLU A 31 -19.69 -10.52 0.71
CA GLU A 31 -19.93 -9.10 0.55
C GLU A 31 -19.05 -8.48 -0.54
N ALA A 32 -17.80 -8.93 -0.68
CA ALA A 32 -16.87 -8.46 -1.69
C ALA A 32 -17.23 -8.95 -3.12
N LEU A 33 -17.96 -10.05 -3.26
CA LEU A 33 -18.22 -10.72 -4.54
C LEU A 33 -18.86 -9.83 -5.61
N PRO A 34 -19.87 -9.00 -5.34
CA PRO A 34 -20.45 -8.09 -6.34
C PRO A 34 -19.44 -7.08 -6.88
N TYR A 35 -18.52 -6.61 -6.04
CA TYR A 35 -17.45 -5.69 -6.44
C TYR A 35 -16.42 -6.41 -7.32
N ILE A 36 -16.02 -7.62 -6.95
CA ILE A 36 -15.12 -8.45 -7.74
C ILE A 36 -15.72 -8.70 -9.14
N GLN A 37 -16.99 -9.05 -9.22
CA GLN A 37 -17.69 -9.27 -10.49
C GLN A 37 -17.77 -7.98 -11.33
N ARG A 38 -18.15 -6.86 -10.72
CA ARG A 38 -18.30 -5.56 -11.38
C ARG A 38 -16.99 -5.05 -11.98
N PHE A 39 -15.88 -5.24 -11.28
CA PHE A 39 -14.58 -4.71 -11.67
C PHE A 39 -13.66 -5.75 -12.32
N ASN A 40 -14.11 -6.99 -12.50
CA ASN A 40 -13.36 -8.02 -13.21
C ASN A 40 -12.94 -7.53 -14.59
N ARG A 41 -11.67 -7.70 -14.93
CA ARG A 41 -11.02 -7.25 -16.17
C ARG A 41 -11.03 -5.74 -16.42
N LYS A 42 -11.51 -4.94 -15.47
CA LYS A 42 -11.44 -3.47 -15.57
C LYS A 42 -10.05 -2.98 -15.19
N VAL A 43 -9.64 -1.90 -15.86
CA VAL A 43 -8.43 -1.15 -15.47
C VAL A 43 -8.79 -0.30 -14.26
N ILE A 44 -7.97 -0.42 -13.20
CA ILE A 44 -8.09 0.37 -11.97
C ILE A 44 -6.78 1.10 -11.77
N VAL A 45 -6.85 2.42 -11.71
CA VAL A 45 -5.68 3.26 -11.43
C VAL A 45 -5.56 3.47 -9.93
N VAL A 46 -4.46 3.03 -9.37
CA VAL A 46 -4.11 3.20 -7.95
C VAL A 46 -3.05 4.28 -7.83
N LYS A 47 -3.42 5.45 -7.29
CA LYS A 47 -2.44 6.50 -6.99
C LYS A 47 -1.70 6.16 -5.70
N TYR A 48 -0.38 6.00 -5.79
CA TYR A 48 0.49 5.68 -4.66
C TYR A 48 1.52 6.79 -4.46
N GLY A 49 1.52 7.45 -3.30
CA GLY A 49 2.40 8.59 -3.08
C GLY A 49 2.35 9.15 -1.66
N GLY A 50 3.01 10.27 -1.45
CA GLY A 50 3.04 10.97 -0.17
C GLY A 50 3.76 10.21 0.94
N SER A 51 3.19 10.20 2.14
CA SER A 51 3.75 9.54 3.32
C SER A 51 3.82 8.02 3.18
N ALA A 52 2.89 7.40 2.46
CA ALA A 52 2.85 5.96 2.26
C ALA A 52 4.08 5.41 1.51
N MET A 53 4.80 6.26 0.76
CA MET A 53 6.01 5.84 0.03
C MET A 53 7.28 5.76 0.89
N VAL A 54 7.26 6.34 2.08
CA VAL A 54 8.45 6.38 2.98
C VAL A 54 8.38 5.35 4.09
N ASP A 55 7.24 4.72 4.26
CA ASP A 55 7.01 3.67 5.23
C ASP A 55 7.06 2.31 4.54
N GLU A 56 8.07 1.51 4.84
CA GLU A 56 8.29 0.21 4.20
C GLU A 56 7.20 -0.82 4.56
N GLU A 57 6.60 -0.73 5.74
CA GLU A 57 5.50 -1.60 6.13
C GLU A 57 4.23 -1.27 5.33
N LEU A 58 3.89 0.01 5.22
CA LEU A 58 2.77 0.47 4.38
C LEU A 58 3.01 0.13 2.91
N LYS A 59 4.24 0.28 2.42
CA LYS A 59 4.60 -0.11 1.05
C LYS A 59 4.34 -1.59 0.80
N ALA A 60 4.81 -2.46 1.68
CA ALA A 60 4.59 -3.90 1.56
C ALA A 60 3.08 -4.26 1.54
N ARG A 61 2.28 -3.63 2.41
CA ARG A 61 0.83 -3.82 2.46
C ARG A 61 0.15 -3.35 1.17
N VAL A 62 0.49 -2.17 0.65
CA VAL A 62 -0.07 -1.66 -0.62
C VAL A 62 0.25 -2.61 -1.78
N ILE A 63 1.48 -3.11 -1.88
CA ILE A 63 1.85 -4.08 -2.91
C ILE A 63 1.08 -5.39 -2.76
N GLN A 64 0.89 -5.87 -1.53
CA GLN A 64 0.08 -7.06 -1.25
C GLN A 64 -1.37 -6.87 -1.70
N ASP A 65 -1.99 -5.73 -1.37
CA ASP A 65 -3.37 -5.40 -1.75
C ASP A 65 -3.52 -5.30 -3.27
N VAL A 66 -2.58 -4.62 -3.96
CA VAL A 66 -2.60 -4.52 -5.43
C VAL A 66 -2.40 -5.88 -6.08
N THR A 67 -1.55 -6.73 -5.51
CA THR A 67 -1.36 -8.11 -5.96
C THR A 67 -2.65 -8.91 -5.82
N LEU A 68 -3.35 -8.78 -4.69
CA LEU A 68 -4.66 -9.40 -4.48
C LEU A 68 -5.67 -8.94 -5.54
N LEU A 69 -5.77 -7.62 -5.80
CA LEU A 69 -6.64 -7.09 -6.86
C LEU A 69 -6.32 -7.71 -8.21
N LYS A 70 -5.04 -7.90 -8.54
CA LYS A 70 -4.61 -8.56 -9.77
C LYS A 70 -5.06 -10.02 -9.82
N LEU A 71 -4.89 -10.75 -8.72
CA LEU A 71 -5.24 -12.17 -8.63
C LEU A 71 -6.76 -12.42 -8.74
N VAL A 72 -7.59 -11.51 -8.21
CA VAL A 72 -9.06 -11.60 -8.34
C VAL A 72 -9.58 -11.10 -9.69
N GLY A 73 -8.70 -10.76 -10.64
CA GLY A 73 -9.05 -10.51 -12.04
C GLY A 73 -9.11 -9.05 -12.45
N PHE A 74 -8.73 -8.10 -11.59
CA PHE A 74 -8.62 -6.69 -11.94
C PHE A 74 -7.34 -6.44 -12.76
N LYS A 75 -7.27 -5.28 -13.42
CA LYS A 75 -6.07 -4.80 -14.12
C LYS A 75 -5.54 -3.53 -13.43
N PRO A 76 -4.86 -3.67 -12.26
CA PRO A 76 -4.36 -2.52 -11.54
C PRO A 76 -3.18 -1.88 -12.27
N ILE A 77 -3.18 -0.54 -12.32
CA ILE A 77 -2.06 0.31 -12.77
C ILE A 77 -1.69 1.19 -11.59
N ILE A 78 -0.45 1.07 -11.10
CA ILE A 78 0.05 1.94 -10.04
C ILE A 78 0.62 3.20 -10.68
N VAL A 79 0.14 4.37 -10.25
CA VAL A 79 0.71 5.68 -10.55
C VAL A 79 1.39 6.18 -9.29
N HIS A 80 2.72 6.09 -9.26
CA HIS A 80 3.48 6.47 -8.08
C HIS A 80 4.12 7.85 -8.17
N GLY A 81 4.36 8.48 -7.02
CA GLY A 81 5.16 9.68 -6.88
C GLY A 81 6.64 9.36 -6.61
N GLY A 82 7.39 10.37 -6.17
CA GLY A 82 8.81 10.22 -5.83
C GLY A 82 9.45 11.50 -5.31
N GLY A 83 8.66 12.53 -5.01
CA GLY A 83 9.17 13.85 -4.66
C GLY A 83 10.19 13.85 -3.51
N LYS A 84 9.95 13.06 -2.46
CA LYS A 84 10.88 12.93 -1.33
C LYS A 84 12.19 12.22 -1.72
N GLU A 85 12.10 11.15 -2.52
CA GLU A 85 13.29 10.46 -3.02
C GLU A 85 14.09 11.34 -3.98
N ILE A 86 13.42 12.10 -4.86
CA ILE A 86 14.09 13.08 -5.74
C ILE A 86 14.82 14.13 -4.89
N SER A 87 14.19 14.73 -3.88
CA SER A 87 14.85 15.70 -3.00
C SER A 87 16.07 15.11 -2.29
N LYS A 88 15.96 13.88 -1.81
CA LYS A 88 17.06 13.16 -1.16
C LYS A 88 18.24 12.94 -2.09
N TRP A 89 17.99 12.58 -3.35
CA TRP A 89 19.04 12.36 -4.33
C TRP A 89 19.64 13.66 -4.84
N VAL A 90 18.84 14.71 -5.06
CA VAL A 90 19.32 16.07 -5.37
C VAL A 90 20.31 16.53 -4.29
N GLY A 91 19.97 16.39 -3.00
CA GLY A 91 20.89 16.71 -1.91
C GLY A 91 22.14 15.81 -1.86
N LYS A 92 22.05 14.51 -2.23
CA LYS A 92 23.21 13.62 -2.26
C LYS A 92 24.26 13.98 -3.33
N VAL A 93 23.83 14.55 -4.43
CA VAL A 93 24.76 15.02 -5.49
C VAL A 93 25.23 16.47 -5.26
N GLY A 94 24.91 17.07 -4.11
CA GLY A 94 25.37 18.41 -3.74
C GLY A 94 24.53 19.56 -4.31
N MET A 95 23.35 19.25 -4.88
CA MET A 95 22.41 20.24 -5.38
C MET A 95 21.37 20.59 -4.30
N GLU A 96 20.77 21.77 -4.38
CA GLU A 96 19.69 22.19 -3.50
C GLU A 96 18.32 22.09 -4.21
N PRO A 97 17.33 21.41 -3.61
CA PRO A 97 16.00 21.36 -4.21
C PRO A 97 15.26 22.69 -4.04
N HIS A 98 14.90 23.31 -5.14
CA HIS A 98 14.13 24.55 -5.15
C HIS A 98 12.64 24.31 -5.35
N PHE A 99 11.81 25.07 -4.61
CA PHE A 99 10.35 25.03 -4.71
C PHE A 99 9.77 26.43 -4.81
N ILE A 100 8.78 26.61 -5.69
CA ILE A 100 7.96 27.82 -5.80
C ILE A 100 6.50 27.42 -5.62
N ASN A 101 5.81 27.97 -4.65
CA ASN A 101 4.41 27.65 -4.32
C ASN A 101 4.15 26.13 -4.17
N GLY A 102 5.09 25.39 -3.58
CA GLY A 102 4.99 23.94 -3.39
C GLY A 102 5.32 23.09 -4.63
N LEU A 103 5.58 23.72 -5.76
CA LEU A 103 6.02 23.05 -6.99
C LEU A 103 7.54 23.07 -7.09
N ARG A 104 8.14 21.95 -7.45
CA ARG A 104 9.58 21.86 -7.67
C ARG A 104 9.97 22.63 -8.93
N VAL A 105 10.95 23.50 -8.80
CA VAL A 105 11.65 24.06 -9.96
C VAL A 105 12.57 22.96 -10.50
N THR A 106 12.35 22.55 -11.73
CA THR A 106 13.04 21.41 -12.35
C THR A 106 13.77 21.90 -13.60
N ASP A 107 15.05 22.21 -13.45
CA ASP A 107 15.96 22.47 -14.55
C ASP A 107 16.40 21.16 -15.23
N ALA A 108 17.23 21.25 -16.25
CA ALA A 108 17.68 20.07 -17.04
C ALA A 108 18.41 19.05 -16.18
N GLU A 109 19.28 19.50 -15.27
CA GLU A 109 20.09 18.66 -14.38
C GLU A 109 19.21 17.95 -13.33
N THR A 110 18.28 18.69 -12.73
CA THR A 110 17.26 18.12 -11.82
C THR A 110 16.35 17.14 -12.54
N MET A 111 16.04 17.36 -13.83
CA MET A 111 15.19 16.46 -14.62
C MET A 111 15.86 15.11 -14.84
N GLU A 112 17.16 15.07 -15.19
CA GLU A 112 17.91 13.80 -15.32
C GLU A 112 17.90 12.99 -14.01
N LEU A 113 18.14 13.68 -12.89
CA LEU A 113 18.03 13.05 -11.57
C LEU A 113 16.64 12.53 -11.27
N ALA A 114 15.61 13.31 -11.59
CA ALA A 114 14.22 12.91 -11.37
C ALA A 114 13.87 11.65 -12.18
N GLU A 115 14.29 11.58 -13.44
CA GLU A 115 14.08 10.41 -14.29
C GLU A 115 14.75 9.16 -13.72
N MET A 116 16.02 9.24 -13.33
CA MET A 116 16.73 8.13 -12.70
C MET A 116 16.08 7.65 -11.41
N VAL A 117 15.70 8.60 -10.55
CA VAL A 117 15.09 8.31 -9.25
C VAL A 117 13.71 7.69 -9.42
N LEU A 118 12.87 8.22 -10.30
CA LEU A 118 11.54 7.66 -10.59
C LEU A 118 11.65 6.27 -11.21
N GLY A 119 12.61 6.05 -12.11
CA GLY A 119 12.90 4.72 -12.66
C GLY A 119 13.29 3.73 -11.58
N LYS A 120 14.14 4.13 -10.61
CA LYS A 120 14.51 3.31 -9.45
C LYS A 120 13.30 2.98 -8.57
N VAL A 121 12.48 3.99 -8.25
CA VAL A 121 11.25 3.79 -7.44
C VAL A 121 10.32 2.82 -8.15
N ASN A 122 10.09 3.00 -9.45
CA ASN A 122 9.26 2.09 -10.25
C ASN A 122 9.75 0.65 -10.16
N LYS A 123 11.04 0.40 -10.37
CA LYS A 123 11.62 -0.94 -10.28
C LYS A 123 11.46 -1.56 -8.89
N SER A 124 11.59 -0.77 -7.83
CA SER A 124 11.42 -1.28 -6.46
C SER A 124 9.97 -1.64 -6.10
N LEU A 125 8.99 -1.20 -6.90
CA LEU A 125 7.58 -1.52 -6.68
C LEU A 125 7.15 -2.80 -7.44
N VAL A 126 7.87 -3.20 -8.49
CA VAL A 126 7.51 -4.34 -9.35
C VAL A 126 8.39 -5.58 -9.13
N GLN A 127 9.38 -5.51 -8.26
CA GLN A 127 10.22 -6.63 -7.82
C GLN A 127 9.60 -7.37 -6.64
#